data_a35c35a54aa71f69cfb7ca995e7ab8b8
#
_entry.id   a35c35a54aa71f69cfb7ca995e7ab8b8
#
_cell.length_a   1.000
_cell.length_b   1.000
_cell.length_c   1.000
_cell.angle_alpha   90.00
_cell.angle_beta   90.00
_cell.angle_gamma   90.00
#
_symmetry.space_group_name_H-M   'P 1'
#
loop_
_entity.id
_entity.type
_entity.pdbx_description
1 polymer ?
#
loop_
_entity_poly.entity_id
_entity_poly.type
_entity_poly.pdbx_seq_one_letter_code
_entity_poly.pdbx_strand_id
1 'polypeptide(L)'
;MTVSLFIDVACKTGESPVYDAKTKRFYFVDIPNKLFFSYDLTTEALKPFQVPSAITSIALTDAPDFLRVTSEHGFGTFDLKEGHLSLETKLTMPESDRMNDGKLDPSGQYVAGSINEEDGETASLYRLRHDGSIDVLHDGLTNSNGLVWSEDGTTLYHIDTPTKKVYAFDYAPDQPLTNRRVAIDLEEEDGFPDGMTKDRDGHVFIAHYAGSCITRWNLETGEKLAHIDFPVANPTCPIAYEDRLLVTTAADGDDSAHAGAVFEVTY
;
A
#
# COMPACT_ATOMS: atom_id res chain seq x y z
N MET A 1 -13.99 -17.04 -7.12
CA MET A 1 -13.74 -15.83 -6.30
C MET A 1 -14.88 -14.86 -6.57
N THR A 2 -15.34 -14.15 -5.53
CA THR A 2 -16.50 -13.23 -5.65
C THR A 2 -16.07 -11.87 -5.14
N VAL A 3 -16.37 -10.81 -5.92
CA VAL A 3 -16.15 -9.41 -5.56
C VAL A 3 -17.49 -8.81 -5.15
N SER A 4 -17.53 -8.14 -4.00
CA SER A 4 -18.74 -7.47 -3.49
C SER A 4 -18.38 -6.12 -2.85
N LEU A 5 -19.32 -5.18 -2.93
CA LEU A 5 -19.18 -3.88 -2.26
C LEU A 5 -19.11 -4.09 -0.74
N PHE A 6 -18.13 -3.47 -0.08
CA PHE A 6 -17.94 -3.57 1.37
C PHE A 6 -18.21 -2.24 2.08
N ILE A 7 -17.57 -1.15 1.64
CA ILE A 7 -17.84 0.20 2.17
C ILE A 7 -18.12 1.11 0.98
N ASP A 8 -19.33 1.65 0.93
CA ASP A 8 -19.74 2.59 -0.11
C ASP A 8 -19.22 3.99 0.24
N VAL A 9 -18.02 4.27 -0.22
CA VAL A 9 -17.31 5.53 -0.08
C VAL A 9 -16.76 5.91 -1.45
N ALA A 10 -16.65 7.20 -1.73
CA ALA A 10 -16.16 7.69 -3.03
C ALA A 10 -14.80 8.35 -2.85
N CYS A 11 -13.78 7.56 -2.52
CA CYS A 11 -12.41 8.04 -2.43
C CYS A 11 -11.90 8.46 -3.80
N LYS A 12 -11.32 9.65 -3.90
CA LYS A 12 -10.62 10.04 -5.12
C LYS A 12 -9.44 9.10 -5.40
N THR A 13 -8.65 8.80 -4.36
CA THR A 13 -7.62 7.75 -4.37
C THR A 13 -7.64 7.07 -3.02
N GLY A 14 -8.47 6.02 -2.89
CA GLY A 14 -8.49 5.16 -1.72
C GLY A 14 -7.23 4.31 -1.68
N GLU A 15 -6.51 4.28 -0.52
CA GLU A 15 -5.20 3.65 -0.45
C GLU A 15 -4.85 3.13 0.96
N SER A 16 -3.71 2.40 1.01
CA SER A 16 -3.07 1.94 2.25
C SER A 16 -4.03 1.24 3.22
N PRO A 17 -4.76 0.21 2.79
CA PRO A 17 -5.65 -0.53 3.66
C PRO A 17 -4.85 -1.29 4.71
N VAL A 18 -5.28 -1.19 5.98
CA VAL A 18 -4.68 -1.90 7.11
C VAL A 18 -5.78 -2.50 7.98
N TYR A 19 -5.65 -3.77 8.32
CA TYR A 19 -6.54 -4.47 9.24
C TYR A 19 -5.87 -4.71 10.59
N ASP A 20 -6.49 -4.23 11.65
CA ASP A 20 -6.11 -4.51 13.04
C ASP A 20 -7.01 -5.61 13.63
N ALA A 21 -6.48 -6.82 13.68
CA ALA A 21 -7.19 -7.99 14.23
C ALA A 21 -7.47 -7.88 15.74
N LYS A 22 -6.67 -7.09 16.50
CA LYS A 22 -6.84 -6.93 17.95
C LYS A 22 -8.06 -6.06 18.26
N THR A 23 -8.23 -4.97 17.52
CA THR A 23 -9.33 -4.02 17.71
C THR A 23 -10.50 -4.25 16.75
N LYS A 24 -10.36 -5.16 15.79
CA LYS A 24 -11.30 -5.41 14.69
C LYS A 24 -11.64 -4.13 13.92
N ARG A 25 -10.58 -3.37 13.59
CA ARG A 25 -10.68 -2.15 12.83
C ARG A 25 -9.98 -2.27 11.49
N PHE A 26 -10.58 -1.63 10.51
CA PHE A 26 -10.01 -1.44 9.19
C PHE A 26 -9.73 0.04 8.99
N TYR A 27 -8.52 0.36 8.54
CA TYR A 27 -8.06 1.71 8.29
C TYR A 27 -7.68 1.85 6.82
N PHE A 28 -7.93 3.01 6.24
CA PHE A 28 -7.51 3.37 4.90
C PHE A 28 -7.51 4.90 4.74
N VAL A 29 -7.00 5.39 3.62
CA VAL A 29 -6.90 6.83 3.33
C VAL A 29 -7.58 7.19 2.01
N ASP A 30 -7.91 8.46 1.85
CA ASP A 30 -8.15 9.10 0.56
C ASP A 30 -7.09 10.20 0.42
N ILE A 31 -6.04 9.90 -0.35
CA ILE A 31 -4.83 10.71 -0.40
C ILE A 31 -5.11 12.15 -0.85
N PRO A 32 -5.73 12.43 -2.02
CA PRO A 32 -5.92 13.80 -2.49
C PRO A 32 -6.90 14.60 -1.64
N ASN A 33 -7.89 13.93 -1.03
CA ASN A 33 -8.87 14.58 -0.17
C ASN A 33 -8.40 14.75 1.28
N LYS A 34 -7.18 14.25 1.61
CA LYS A 34 -6.57 14.32 2.94
C LYS A 34 -7.50 13.76 4.02
N LEU A 35 -8.11 12.60 3.71
CA LEU A 35 -8.99 11.89 4.63
C LEU A 35 -8.30 10.61 5.11
N PHE A 36 -8.39 10.39 6.41
CA PHE A 36 -8.09 9.11 7.04
C PHE A 36 -9.40 8.49 7.52
N PHE A 37 -9.60 7.21 7.27
CA PHE A 37 -10.80 6.48 7.66
C PHE A 37 -10.49 5.39 8.68
N SER A 38 -11.36 5.27 9.69
CA SER A 38 -11.39 4.15 10.62
C SER A 38 -12.77 3.49 10.53
N TYR A 39 -12.81 2.22 10.13
CA TYR A 39 -14.03 1.42 10.07
C TYR A 39 -14.02 0.36 11.17
N ASP A 40 -15.05 0.32 11.98
CA ASP A 40 -15.25 -0.67 13.04
C ASP A 40 -16.05 -1.85 12.48
N LEU A 41 -15.39 -3.00 12.32
CA LEU A 41 -15.99 -4.22 11.75
C LEU A 41 -17.08 -4.83 12.62
N THR A 42 -17.19 -4.45 13.91
CA THR A 42 -18.21 -4.97 14.83
C THR A 42 -19.49 -4.17 14.76
N THR A 43 -19.37 -2.84 14.62
CA THR A 43 -20.51 -1.91 14.62
C THR A 43 -20.85 -1.39 13.23
N GLU A 44 -20.03 -1.71 12.23
CA GLU A 44 -20.10 -1.21 10.84
C GLU A 44 -20.04 0.32 10.75
N ALA A 45 -19.41 0.96 11.73
CA ALA A 45 -19.31 2.41 11.81
C ALA A 45 -18.04 2.92 11.09
N LEU A 46 -18.22 3.74 10.08
CA LEU A 46 -17.17 4.48 9.40
C LEU A 46 -16.95 5.85 10.04
N LYS A 47 -15.73 6.14 10.47
CA LYS A 47 -15.34 7.43 11.03
C LYS A 47 -14.26 8.08 10.16
N PRO A 48 -14.57 9.16 9.44
CA PRO A 48 -13.58 9.95 8.72
C PRO A 48 -12.88 10.93 9.67
N PHE A 49 -11.60 11.21 9.36
CA PHE A 49 -10.80 12.27 9.97
C PHE A 49 -10.21 13.12 8.86
N GLN A 50 -10.44 14.44 8.93
CA GLN A 50 -9.76 15.39 8.05
C GLN A 50 -8.38 15.68 8.61
N VAL A 51 -7.33 15.51 7.80
CA VAL A 51 -5.94 15.77 8.20
C VAL A 51 -5.34 16.96 7.44
N PRO A 52 -4.35 17.66 8.02
CA PRO A 52 -3.78 18.87 7.40
C PRO A 52 -2.90 18.58 6.19
N SER A 53 -2.28 17.39 6.12
CA SER A 53 -1.45 16.90 5.02
C SER A 53 -1.87 15.48 4.68
N ALA A 54 -1.79 15.07 3.43
CA ALA A 54 -2.19 13.72 3.04
C ALA A 54 -1.37 12.66 3.79
N ILE A 55 -2.05 11.66 4.32
CA ILE A 55 -1.42 10.41 4.76
C ILE A 55 -1.39 9.51 3.53
N THR A 56 -0.25 8.89 3.24
CA THR A 56 -0.04 8.10 2.03
C THR A 56 0.14 6.61 2.33
N SER A 57 0.64 6.25 3.51
CA SER A 57 0.65 4.87 3.98
C SER A 57 0.46 4.77 5.49
N ILE A 58 -0.01 3.62 5.95
CA ILE A 58 -0.36 3.33 7.34
C ILE A 58 0.33 2.06 7.80
N ALA A 59 0.81 2.04 9.05
CA ALA A 59 1.26 0.83 9.72
C ALA A 59 0.79 0.78 11.18
N LEU A 60 0.46 -0.43 11.64
CA LEU A 60 0.07 -0.67 13.04
C LEU A 60 1.27 -0.48 13.96
N THR A 61 0.99 -0.10 15.20
CA THR A 61 1.95 -0.07 16.30
C THR A 61 1.50 -0.96 17.45
N ASP A 62 2.38 -1.15 18.43
CA ASP A 62 1.98 -1.84 19.66
C ASP A 62 1.06 -0.98 20.55
N ALA A 63 1.03 0.32 20.33
CA ALA A 63 0.14 1.25 21.04
C ALA A 63 -1.20 1.36 20.28
N PRO A 64 -2.32 0.90 20.84
CA PRO A 64 -3.59 0.76 20.11
C PRO A 64 -4.22 2.07 19.67
N ASP A 65 -3.78 3.19 20.23
CA ASP A 65 -4.31 4.52 19.90
C ASP A 65 -3.45 5.27 18.88
N PHE A 66 -2.30 4.69 18.48
CA PHE A 66 -1.36 5.33 17.56
C PHE A 66 -1.04 4.44 16.38
N LEU A 67 -0.97 5.05 15.19
CA LEU A 67 -0.50 4.41 13.97
C LEU A 67 0.78 5.10 13.51
N ARG A 68 1.72 4.35 12.93
CA ARG A 68 2.76 4.95 12.10
C ARG A 68 2.19 5.28 10.75
N VAL A 69 2.60 6.41 10.19
CA VAL A 69 2.14 6.85 8.88
C VAL A 69 3.28 7.49 8.09
N THR A 70 3.16 7.46 6.77
CA THR A 70 3.83 8.46 5.93
C THR A 70 2.86 9.57 5.60
N SER A 71 3.38 10.78 5.50
CA SER A 71 2.69 11.94 4.97
C SER A 71 3.42 12.45 3.73
N GLU A 72 2.90 13.42 3.03
CA GLU A 72 3.43 13.91 1.73
C GLU A 72 4.98 13.98 1.68
N HIS A 73 5.63 14.38 2.76
CA HIS A 73 7.09 14.60 2.76
C HIS A 73 7.81 13.95 3.96
N GLY A 74 7.34 12.81 4.46
CA GLY A 74 8.08 12.13 5.52
C GLY A 74 7.26 11.17 6.36
N PHE A 75 7.83 10.80 7.51
CA PHE A 75 7.28 9.83 8.44
C PHE A 75 6.71 10.51 9.68
N GLY A 76 5.65 9.93 10.24
CA GLY A 76 5.00 10.46 11.42
C GLY A 76 4.11 9.46 12.13
N THR A 77 3.32 9.97 13.04
CA THR A 77 2.31 9.21 13.79
C THR A 77 0.92 9.86 13.66
N PHE A 78 -0.10 9.03 13.71
CA PHE A 78 -1.49 9.45 13.75
C PHE A 78 -2.13 8.98 15.07
N ASP A 79 -2.65 9.94 15.85
CA ASP A 79 -3.40 9.69 17.07
C ASP A 79 -4.88 9.46 16.72
N LEU A 80 -5.37 8.23 16.94
CA LEU A 80 -6.74 7.83 16.64
C LEU A 80 -7.80 8.47 17.54
N LYS A 81 -7.42 8.89 18.77
CA LYS A 81 -8.34 9.54 19.72
C LYS A 81 -8.56 10.99 19.34
N GLU A 82 -7.46 11.72 19.18
CA GLU A 82 -7.46 13.16 18.90
C GLU A 82 -7.69 13.45 17.40
N GLY A 83 -7.47 12.44 16.51
CA GLY A 83 -7.48 12.65 15.06
C GLY A 83 -6.33 13.54 14.60
N HIS A 84 -5.18 13.44 15.28
CA HIS A 84 -4.07 14.33 15.07
C HIS A 84 -2.90 13.65 14.35
N LEU A 85 -2.42 14.28 13.27
CA LEU A 85 -1.23 13.89 12.52
C LEU A 85 -0.02 14.67 13.03
N SER A 86 1.01 13.95 13.48
CA SER A 86 2.32 14.51 13.87
C SER A 86 3.39 14.04 12.88
N LEU A 87 3.98 14.97 12.13
CA LEU A 87 5.14 14.67 11.28
C LEU A 87 6.41 14.67 12.15
N GLU A 88 7.10 13.53 12.23
CA GLU A 88 8.28 13.34 13.10
C GLU A 88 9.59 13.49 12.34
N THR A 89 9.66 12.96 11.13
CA THR A 89 10.85 13.01 10.29
C THR A 89 10.48 13.50 8.90
N LYS A 90 10.99 14.69 8.55
CA LYS A 90 10.79 15.27 7.22
C LYS A 90 11.93 14.85 6.29
N LEU A 91 11.56 14.35 5.11
CA LEU A 91 12.50 14.07 4.02
C LEU A 91 12.72 15.31 3.14
N THR A 92 13.92 15.42 2.60
CA THR A 92 14.22 16.38 1.54
C THR A 92 14.09 15.64 0.20
N MET A 93 13.12 16.06 -0.60
CA MET A 93 12.83 15.49 -1.91
C MET A 93 12.44 16.60 -2.89
N PRO A 94 12.47 16.36 -4.22
CA PRO A 94 11.94 17.28 -5.21
C PRO A 94 10.50 17.71 -4.92
N GLU A 95 10.07 18.87 -5.40
CA GLU A 95 8.68 19.36 -5.24
C GLU A 95 7.67 18.47 -5.97
N SER A 96 8.10 17.81 -7.04
CA SER A 96 7.31 16.82 -7.79
C SER A 96 7.17 15.48 -7.07
N ASP A 97 7.87 15.28 -5.95
CA ASP A 97 7.86 14.00 -5.24
C ASP A 97 7.04 14.10 -3.95
N ARG A 98 6.31 13.03 -3.66
CA ARG A 98 5.69 12.78 -2.35
C ARG A 98 5.87 11.33 -1.93
N MET A 99 5.69 11.07 -0.64
CA MET A 99 5.60 9.68 -0.18
C MET A 99 4.39 8.97 -0.80
N ASN A 100 4.51 7.65 -0.94
CA ASN A 100 3.48 6.78 -1.50
C ASN A 100 3.28 5.54 -0.61
N ASP A 101 3.33 4.31 -1.15
CA ASP A 101 3.09 3.08 -0.39
C ASP A 101 4.21 2.79 0.63
N GLY A 102 3.85 2.08 1.70
CA GLY A 102 4.79 1.69 2.74
C GLY A 102 4.24 0.62 3.68
N LYS A 103 5.15 -0.19 4.22
CA LYS A 103 4.83 -1.26 5.19
C LYS A 103 5.94 -1.42 6.22
N LEU A 104 5.61 -2.03 7.36
CA LEU A 104 6.64 -2.50 8.28
C LEU A 104 7.37 -3.70 7.68
N ASP A 105 8.69 -3.70 7.80
CA ASP A 105 9.51 -4.86 7.52
C ASP A 105 9.37 -5.94 8.62
N PRO A 106 9.90 -7.15 8.44
CA PRO A 106 9.84 -8.20 9.46
C PRO A 106 10.48 -7.85 10.80
N SER A 107 11.34 -6.82 10.85
CA SER A 107 11.94 -6.31 12.10
C SER A 107 11.14 -5.18 12.76
N GLY A 108 10.08 -4.70 12.11
CA GLY A 108 9.23 -3.59 12.58
C GLY A 108 9.76 -2.20 12.21
N GLN A 109 10.76 -2.10 11.32
CA GLN A 109 11.18 -0.83 10.73
C GLN A 109 10.21 -0.44 9.61
N TYR A 110 10.02 0.87 9.38
CA TYR A 110 9.06 1.31 8.38
C TYR A 110 9.76 1.53 7.03
N VAL A 111 9.43 0.69 6.05
CA VAL A 111 9.90 0.83 4.67
C VAL A 111 8.78 1.47 3.85
N ALA A 112 9.08 2.59 3.20
CA ALA A 112 8.11 3.33 2.38
C ALA A 112 8.81 4.04 1.23
N GLY A 113 8.13 4.11 0.11
CA GLY A 113 8.66 4.76 -1.07
C GLY A 113 7.98 6.08 -1.39
N SER A 114 8.54 6.79 -2.37
CA SER A 114 7.95 7.98 -2.96
C SER A 114 7.49 7.74 -4.40
N ILE A 115 6.72 8.68 -4.92
CA ILE A 115 6.34 8.82 -6.31
C ILE A 115 6.79 10.18 -6.81
N ASN A 116 7.26 10.24 -8.06
CA ASN A 116 7.36 11.49 -8.81
C ASN A 116 6.07 11.70 -9.60
N GLU A 117 5.33 12.77 -9.29
CA GLU A 117 4.03 13.07 -9.92
C GLU A 117 4.14 13.61 -11.36
N GLU A 118 5.37 13.82 -11.86
CA GLU A 118 5.69 14.26 -13.22
C GLU A 118 6.39 13.15 -14.04
N ASP A 119 6.26 11.87 -13.61
CA ASP A 119 6.85 10.70 -14.25
C ASP A 119 8.40 10.71 -14.36
N GLY A 120 9.07 11.49 -13.51
CA GLY A 120 10.53 11.51 -13.43
C GLY A 120 11.08 10.37 -12.58
N GLU A 121 12.33 9.96 -12.81
CA GLU A 121 13.02 8.90 -12.06
C GLU A 121 13.77 9.48 -10.83
N THR A 122 13.07 10.26 -10.00
CA THR A 122 13.63 10.89 -8.79
C THR A 122 13.11 10.29 -7.49
N ALA A 123 12.11 9.42 -7.60
CA ALA A 123 11.53 8.73 -6.45
C ALA A 123 12.51 7.71 -5.84
N SER A 124 12.33 7.42 -4.57
CA SER A 124 13.20 6.51 -3.81
C SER A 124 12.41 5.65 -2.83
N LEU A 125 12.99 4.53 -2.47
CA LEU A 125 12.54 3.67 -1.37
C LEU A 125 13.38 3.96 -0.13
N TYR A 126 12.73 4.29 0.98
CA TYR A 126 13.34 4.65 2.25
C TYR A 126 13.05 3.61 3.32
N ARG A 127 13.92 3.55 4.34
CA ARG A 127 13.69 2.82 5.58
C ARG A 127 13.87 3.75 6.77
N LEU A 128 12.82 3.93 7.55
CA LEU A 128 12.89 4.57 8.86
C LEU A 128 13.30 3.52 9.89
N ARG A 129 14.49 3.66 10.46
CA ARG A 129 15.05 2.78 11.49
C ARG A 129 14.39 3.02 12.85
N HIS A 130 14.58 2.09 13.77
CA HIS A 130 14.09 2.23 15.16
C HIS A 130 14.70 3.41 15.91
N ASP A 131 15.89 3.86 15.56
CA ASP A 131 16.56 5.03 16.15
C ASP A 131 16.15 6.36 15.52
N GLY A 132 15.23 6.34 14.56
CA GLY A 132 14.74 7.52 13.84
C GLY A 132 15.60 7.94 12.65
N SER A 133 16.71 7.26 12.37
CA SER A 133 17.52 7.52 11.18
C SER A 133 16.84 6.97 9.92
N ILE A 134 17.18 7.56 8.76
CA ILE A 134 16.64 7.17 7.45
C ILE A 134 17.76 6.62 6.57
N ASP A 135 17.49 5.45 5.99
CA ASP A 135 18.28 4.93 4.87
C ASP A 135 17.53 5.17 3.56
N VAL A 136 18.27 5.45 2.48
CA VAL A 136 17.79 5.26 1.11
C VAL A 136 18.14 3.84 0.71
N LEU A 137 17.15 2.99 0.50
CA LEU A 137 17.32 1.59 0.12
C LEU A 137 17.49 1.43 -1.38
N HIS A 138 16.77 2.22 -2.17
CA HIS A 138 16.80 2.22 -3.63
C HIS A 138 16.38 3.60 -4.13
N ASP A 139 17.08 4.12 -5.14
CA ASP A 139 16.80 5.39 -5.81
C ASP A 139 16.55 5.18 -7.31
N GLY A 140 16.22 6.26 -8.03
CA GLY A 140 15.94 6.20 -9.46
C GLY A 140 14.64 5.47 -9.78
N LEU A 141 13.65 5.58 -8.90
CA LEU A 141 12.29 5.07 -9.11
C LEU A 141 11.41 6.18 -9.68
N THR A 142 10.31 5.78 -10.30
CA THR A 142 9.25 6.69 -10.74
C THR A 142 8.08 6.66 -9.78
N ASN A 143 7.55 5.48 -9.45
CA ASN A 143 6.41 5.31 -8.58
C ASN A 143 6.56 4.03 -7.75
N SER A 144 7.09 4.19 -6.54
CA SER A 144 7.23 3.10 -5.58
C SER A 144 5.87 2.68 -5.04
N ASN A 145 5.50 1.43 -5.30
CA ASN A 145 4.26 0.80 -4.88
C ASN A 145 4.51 -0.55 -4.22
N GLY A 146 3.55 -1.38 -4.12
CA GLY A 146 3.48 -2.73 -3.58
C GLY A 146 4.76 -3.25 -2.91
N LEU A 147 4.69 -3.57 -1.62
CA LEU A 147 5.80 -4.06 -0.80
C LEU A 147 5.38 -5.31 -0.04
N VAL A 148 6.12 -6.40 -0.18
CA VAL A 148 5.97 -7.60 0.68
C VAL A 148 7.33 -8.28 0.88
N TRP A 149 7.46 -9.06 1.96
CA TRP A 149 8.65 -9.86 2.23
C TRP A 149 8.35 -11.35 2.11
N SER A 150 9.39 -12.14 1.78
CA SER A 150 9.33 -13.59 1.89
C SER A 150 8.97 -14.02 3.32
N GLU A 151 8.57 -15.27 3.50
CA GLU A 151 8.17 -15.81 4.82
C GLU A 151 9.31 -15.73 5.84
N ASP A 152 10.54 -16.02 5.40
CA ASP A 152 11.75 -15.94 6.21
C ASP A 152 12.31 -14.52 6.37
N GLY A 153 11.69 -13.51 5.72
CA GLY A 153 12.08 -12.12 5.79
C GLY A 153 13.38 -11.77 5.06
N THR A 154 13.95 -12.69 4.26
CA THR A 154 15.26 -12.50 3.59
C THR A 154 15.16 -11.92 2.18
N THR A 155 13.95 -11.81 1.62
CA THR A 155 13.69 -11.22 0.30
C THR A 155 12.63 -10.15 0.43
N LEU A 156 12.92 -8.94 -0.08
CA LEU A 156 11.93 -7.90 -0.35
C LEU A 156 11.45 -8.02 -1.79
N TYR A 157 10.14 -8.03 -1.97
CA TYR A 157 9.48 -7.85 -3.26
C TYR A 157 8.89 -6.45 -3.33
N HIS A 158 9.16 -5.76 -4.43
CA HIS A 158 8.82 -4.34 -4.59
C HIS A 158 8.40 -4.03 -6.03
N ILE A 159 7.43 -3.15 -6.19
CA ILE A 159 6.92 -2.65 -7.46
C ILE A 159 7.40 -1.22 -7.69
N ASP A 160 7.95 -0.96 -8.87
CA ASP A 160 8.01 0.38 -9.46
C ASP A 160 7.04 0.38 -10.63
N THR A 161 5.90 1.02 -10.45
CA THR A 161 4.69 0.88 -11.26
C THR A 161 4.91 0.98 -12.77
N PRO A 162 5.63 2.00 -13.32
CA PRO A 162 5.78 2.12 -14.78
C PRO A 162 6.58 0.99 -15.41
N THR A 163 7.38 0.28 -14.61
CA THR A 163 8.17 -0.86 -15.11
C THR A 163 7.34 -2.11 -15.37
N LYS A 164 6.13 -2.18 -14.83
CA LYS A 164 5.23 -3.35 -14.86
C LYS A 164 5.92 -4.63 -14.39
N LYS A 165 6.72 -4.54 -13.33
CA LYS A 165 7.47 -5.67 -12.77
C LYS A 165 7.43 -5.68 -11.24
N VAL A 166 7.40 -6.88 -10.68
CA VAL A 166 7.75 -7.11 -9.28
C VAL A 166 9.23 -7.48 -9.24
N TYR A 167 10.02 -6.66 -8.60
CA TYR A 167 11.43 -6.94 -8.36
C TYR A 167 11.62 -7.63 -7.01
N ALA A 168 12.56 -8.57 -6.96
CA ALA A 168 13.04 -9.17 -5.73
C ALA A 168 14.44 -8.66 -5.42
N PHE A 169 14.70 -8.41 -4.14
CA PHE A 169 16.01 -8.01 -3.61
C PHE A 169 16.36 -8.92 -2.44
N ASP A 170 17.62 -9.24 -2.27
CA ASP A 170 18.08 -9.83 -1.02
C ASP A 170 17.96 -8.76 0.07
N TYR A 171 17.30 -9.11 1.16
CA TYR A 171 16.95 -8.22 2.25
C TYR A 171 17.51 -8.70 3.59
N ALA A 172 18.09 -7.79 4.34
CA ALA A 172 18.34 -7.96 5.76
C ALA A 172 18.11 -6.61 6.46
N PRO A 173 17.58 -6.60 7.70
CA PRO A 173 17.53 -5.39 8.51
C PRO A 173 18.91 -4.73 8.57
N ASP A 174 18.96 -3.41 8.50
CA ASP A 174 20.19 -2.62 8.59
C ASP A 174 21.24 -2.81 7.48
N GLN A 175 20.91 -3.54 6.42
CA GLN A 175 21.77 -3.70 5.25
C GLN A 175 21.14 -3.03 4.00
N PRO A 176 21.95 -2.60 3.02
CA PRO A 176 21.44 -2.15 1.73
C PRO A 176 20.79 -3.32 0.96
N LEU A 177 19.88 -2.99 0.05
CA LEU A 177 19.33 -3.97 -0.88
C LEU A 177 20.39 -4.43 -1.87
N THR A 178 20.41 -5.73 -2.16
CA THR A 178 21.35 -6.33 -3.12
C THR A 178 20.63 -7.31 -4.05
N ASN A 179 21.31 -7.77 -5.09
CA ASN A 179 20.84 -8.84 -5.97
C ASN A 179 19.45 -8.59 -6.56
N ARG A 180 19.22 -7.38 -7.15
CA ARG A 180 17.96 -7.04 -7.85
C ARG A 180 17.71 -8.02 -8.98
N ARG A 181 16.53 -8.61 -9.02
CA ARG A 181 16.06 -9.53 -10.05
C ARG A 181 14.56 -9.37 -10.29
N VAL A 182 14.08 -9.70 -11.48
CA VAL A 182 12.64 -9.74 -11.77
C VAL A 182 12.07 -11.03 -11.17
N ALA A 183 11.08 -10.90 -10.29
CA ALA A 183 10.32 -12.01 -9.73
C ALA A 183 9.07 -12.31 -10.55
N ILE A 184 8.34 -11.27 -10.97
CA ILE A 184 7.15 -11.38 -11.81
C ILE A 184 7.23 -10.31 -12.89
N ASP A 185 7.00 -10.70 -14.14
CA ASP A 185 6.81 -9.81 -15.28
C ASP A 185 5.31 -9.63 -15.52
N LEU A 186 4.82 -8.39 -15.45
CA LEU A 186 3.42 -8.00 -15.55
C LEU A 186 3.13 -7.24 -16.85
N GLU A 187 4.05 -7.26 -17.84
CA GLU A 187 3.93 -6.50 -19.08
C GLU A 187 2.64 -6.83 -19.86
N GLU A 188 2.24 -8.12 -19.84
CA GLU A 188 1.03 -8.61 -20.52
C GLU A 188 -0.27 -8.39 -19.71
N GLU A 189 -0.18 -7.87 -18.48
CA GLU A 189 -1.36 -7.59 -17.66
C GLU A 189 -1.96 -6.23 -18.00
N ASP A 190 -3.29 -6.16 -17.93
CA ASP A 190 -4.02 -4.90 -18.08
C ASP A 190 -3.72 -3.94 -16.94
N GLY A 191 -3.68 -2.65 -17.25
CA GLY A 191 -3.41 -1.59 -16.27
C GLY A 191 -1.97 -1.56 -15.76
N PHE A 192 -1.80 -1.02 -14.58
CA PHE A 192 -0.52 -0.77 -13.93
C PHE A 192 -0.49 -1.40 -12.53
N PRO A 193 0.55 -2.19 -12.18
CA PRO A 193 0.64 -2.78 -10.86
C PRO A 193 0.77 -1.70 -9.79
N ASP A 194 -0.03 -1.86 -8.72
CA ASP A 194 -0.15 -0.91 -7.65
C ASP A 194 0.16 -1.57 -6.29
N GLY A 195 -0.72 -1.51 -5.31
CA GLY A 195 -0.52 -2.16 -4.03
C GLY A 195 -0.54 -3.69 -4.12
N MET A 196 0.17 -4.36 -3.20
CA MET A 196 0.15 -5.81 -3.09
C MET A 196 0.11 -6.31 -1.65
N THR A 197 -0.43 -7.51 -1.45
CA THR A 197 -0.47 -8.19 -0.15
C THR A 197 -0.26 -9.68 -0.29
N LYS A 198 0.36 -10.32 0.72
CA LYS A 198 0.43 -11.78 0.80
C LYS A 198 -0.84 -12.36 1.40
N ASP A 199 -1.26 -13.51 0.88
CA ASP A 199 -2.24 -14.36 1.52
C ASP A 199 -1.61 -15.34 2.52
N ARG A 200 -2.45 -16.15 3.16
CA ARG A 200 -2.01 -17.17 4.13
C ARG A 200 -1.19 -18.31 3.51
N ASP A 201 -1.29 -18.52 2.19
CA ASP A 201 -0.56 -19.56 1.47
C ASP A 201 0.82 -19.07 0.99
N GLY A 202 1.17 -17.79 1.26
CA GLY A 202 2.41 -17.15 0.85
C GLY A 202 2.41 -16.61 -0.58
N HIS A 203 1.26 -16.71 -1.28
CA HIS A 203 1.10 -16.11 -2.59
C HIS A 203 0.78 -14.61 -2.47
N VAL A 204 0.96 -13.84 -3.54
CA VAL A 204 0.71 -12.41 -3.54
C VAL A 204 -0.48 -12.05 -4.40
N PHE A 205 -1.34 -11.17 -3.88
CA PHE A 205 -2.33 -10.43 -4.66
C PHE A 205 -1.79 -9.06 -5.04
N ILE A 206 -1.92 -8.68 -6.31
CA ILE A 206 -1.49 -7.42 -6.88
C ILE A 206 -2.71 -6.72 -7.47
N ALA A 207 -2.95 -5.46 -7.08
CA ALA A 207 -3.95 -4.62 -7.71
C ALA A 207 -3.41 -4.01 -9.01
N HIS A 208 -4.29 -3.79 -9.99
CA HIS A 208 -3.95 -3.19 -11.27
C HIS A 208 -4.77 -1.92 -11.47
N TYR A 209 -4.15 -0.76 -11.24
CA TYR A 209 -4.74 0.55 -11.51
C TYR A 209 -5.04 0.68 -13.02
N ALA A 210 -6.21 1.17 -13.39
CA ALA A 210 -6.73 1.21 -14.76
C ALA A 210 -6.82 -0.16 -15.46
N GLY A 211 -6.74 -1.26 -14.70
CA GLY A 211 -6.82 -2.62 -15.23
C GLY A 211 -8.13 -3.35 -14.90
N SER A 212 -8.98 -2.76 -14.05
CA SER A 212 -10.24 -3.37 -13.59
C SER A 212 -10.06 -4.79 -13.03
N CYS A 213 -8.92 -5.09 -12.43
CA CYS A 213 -8.65 -6.42 -11.89
C CYS A 213 -7.65 -6.41 -10.72
N ILE A 214 -7.62 -7.54 -10.01
CA ILE A 214 -6.47 -7.95 -9.20
C ILE A 214 -6.00 -9.32 -9.67
N THR A 215 -4.70 -9.58 -9.55
CA THR A 215 -4.10 -10.87 -9.94
C THR A 215 -3.43 -11.55 -8.75
N ARG A 216 -3.40 -12.88 -8.76
CA ARG A 216 -2.73 -13.70 -7.73
C ARG A 216 -1.55 -14.43 -8.33
N TRP A 217 -0.40 -14.39 -7.64
CA TRP A 217 0.85 -14.93 -8.15
C TRP A 217 1.62 -15.74 -7.10
N ASN A 218 2.35 -16.73 -7.56
CA ASN A 218 3.37 -17.39 -6.79
C ASN A 218 4.69 -16.60 -6.94
N LEU A 219 5.20 -16.04 -5.84
CA LEU A 219 6.42 -15.21 -5.84
C LEU A 219 7.71 -15.99 -6.15
N GLU A 220 7.74 -17.30 -5.90
CA GLU A 220 8.92 -18.14 -6.12
C GLU A 220 9.04 -18.57 -7.58
N THR A 221 7.91 -18.88 -8.22
CA THR A 221 7.88 -19.40 -9.59
C THR A 221 7.55 -18.35 -10.64
N GLY A 222 6.98 -17.21 -10.24
CA GLY A 222 6.44 -16.20 -11.14
C GLY A 222 5.16 -16.66 -11.85
N GLU A 223 4.51 -17.74 -11.38
CA GLU A 223 3.30 -18.27 -12.00
C GLU A 223 2.06 -17.48 -11.58
N LYS A 224 1.23 -17.10 -12.56
CA LYS A 224 -0.09 -16.51 -12.34
C LYS A 224 -1.08 -17.56 -11.91
N LEU A 225 -1.65 -17.42 -10.72
CA LEU A 225 -2.57 -18.37 -10.12
C LEU A 225 -4.04 -18.01 -10.32
N ALA A 226 -4.35 -16.70 -10.41
CA ALA A 226 -5.71 -16.23 -10.63
C ALA A 226 -5.73 -14.82 -11.23
N HIS A 227 -6.87 -14.53 -11.88
CA HIS A 227 -7.28 -13.20 -12.33
C HIS A 227 -8.70 -12.96 -11.79
N ILE A 228 -8.96 -11.80 -11.23
CA ILE A 228 -10.22 -11.45 -10.58
C ILE A 228 -10.66 -10.10 -11.12
N ASP A 229 -11.75 -10.12 -11.92
CA ASP A 229 -12.33 -8.89 -12.46
C ASP A 229 -12.97 -8.03 -11.37
N PHE A 230 -12.80 -6.72 -11.48
CA PHE A 230 -13.41 -5.73 -10.61
C PHE A 230 -14.47 -4.92 -11.33
N PRO A 231 -15.55 -4.50 -10.65
CA PRO A 231 -16.62 -3.70 -11.24
C PRO A 231 -16.25 -2.23 -11.47
N VAL A 232 -15.02 -1.82 -11.07
CA VAL A 232 -14.47 -0.46 -11.17
C VAL A 232 -13.10 -0.49 -11.82
N ALA A 233 -12.69 0.63 -12.45
CA ALA A 233 -11.47 0.66 -13.25
C ALA A 233 -10.19 0.56 -12.43
N ASN A 234 -10.16 1.15 -11.21
CA ASN A 234 -8.95 1.41 -10.48
C ASN A 234 -8.89 0.72 -9.10
N PRO A 235 -8.74 -0.62 -9.00
CA PRO A 235 -8.29 -1.24 -7.76
C PRO A 235 -6.88 -0.74 -7.43
N THR A 236 -6.66 -0.34 -6.16
CA THR A 236 -5.40 0.29 -5.73
C THR A 236 -4.58 -0.62 -4.83
N CYS A 237 -5.13 -1.02 -3.68
CA CYS A 237 -4.36 -1.81 -2.73
C CYS A 237 -5.21 -2.87 -2.03
N PRO A 238 -4.83 -4.16 -2.07
CA PRO A 238 -5.45 -5.22 -1.30
C PRO A 238 -4.81 -5.37 0.08
N ILE A 239 -5.60 -5.81 1.07
CA ILE A 239 -5.12 -6.31 2.37
C ILE A 239 -5.80 -7.61 2.72
N ALA A 240 -5.05 -8.61 3.19
CA ALA A 240 -5.60 -9.86 3.66
C ALA A 240 -6.35 -9.66 4.99
N TYR A 241 -7.56 -10.18 5.07
CA TYR A 241 -8.46 -10.09 6.20
C TYR A 241 -9.17 -11.44 6.40
N GLU A 242 -8.80 -12.19 7.43
CA GLU A 242 -9.29 -13.56 7.64
C GLU A 242 -9.08 -14.44 6.36
N ASP A 243 -10.15 -14.95 5.75
CA ASP A 243 -10.15 -15.72 4.50
C ASP A 243 -10.51 -14.87 3.27
N ARG A 244 -10.35 -13.54 3.33
CA ARG A 244 -10.79 -12.57 2.33
C ARG A 244 -9.74 -11.50 2.09
N LEU A 245 -9.99 -10.68 1.07
CA LEU A 245 -9.29 -9.41 0.89
C LEU A 245 -10.28 -8.26 1.07
N LEU A 246 -9.83 -7.18 1.67
CA LEU A 246 -10.42 -5.86 1.47
C LEU A 246 -9.54 -5.10 0.49
N VAL A 247 -10.16 -4.48 -0.51
CA VAL A 247 -9.46 -3.81 -1.61
C VAL A 247 -9.96 -2.38 -1.72
N THR A 248 -9.07 -1.42 -1.54
CA THR A 248 -9.35 -0.01 -1.82
C THR A 248 -9.36 0.24 -3.32
N THR A 249 -10.08 1.27 -3.76
CA THR A 249 -10.17 1.67 -5.16
C THR A 249 -10.12 3.20 -5.30
N ALA A 250 -9.84 3.68 -6.50
CA ALA A 250 -9.83 5.11 -6.83
C ALA A 250 -10.97 5.45 -7.80
N ALA A 251 -11.62 6.60 -7.54
CA ALA A 251 -12.62 7.16 -8.46
C ALA A 251 -12.01 8.04 -9.55
N ASP A 252 -10.71 8.24 -9.53
CA ASP A 252 -10.03 9.14 -10.47
C ASP A 252 -10.18 8.63 -11.93
N GLY A 253 -10.86 9.45 -12.74
CA GLY A 253 -11.16 9.10 -14.14
C GLY A 253 -12.12 7.93 -14.36
N ASP A 254 -12.79 7.43 -13.30
CA ASP A 254 -13.75 6.33 -13.36
C ASP A 254 -15.16 6.79 -12.98
N ASP A 255 -16.08 6.75 -13.94
CA ASP A 255 -17.50 7.09 -13.76
C ASP A 255 -18.37 5.85 -13.39
N SER A 256 -17.75 4.72 -13.08
CA SER A 256 -18.45 3.50 -12.67
C SER A 256 -19.20 3.70 -11.35
N ALA A 257 -20.30 2.99 -11.19
CA ALA A 257 -20.97 2.93 -9.91
C ALA A 257 -20.03 2.37 -8.85
N HIS A 258 -19.94 3.05 -7.69
CA HIS A 258 -19.05 2.71 -6.57
C HIS A 258 -17.54 2.83 -6.86
N ALA A 259 -17.13 3.60 -7.88
CA ALA A 259 -15.72 3.99 -8.04
C ALA A 259 -15.22 4.69 -6.77
N GLY A 260 -14.03 4.31 -6.28
CA GLY A 260 -13.48 4.81 -5.02
C GLY A 260 -14.02 4.12 -3.75
N ALA A 261 -14.87 3.12 -3.87
CA ALA A 261 -15.35 2.32 -2.75
C ALA A 261 -14.30 1.28 -2.28
N VAL A 262 -14.56 0.67 -1.13
CA VAL A 262 -13.83 -0.53 -0.68
C VAL A 262 -14.64 -1.76 -1.06
N PHE A 263 -13.99 -2.74 -1.66
CA PHE A 263 -14.57 -4.02 -2.03
C PHE A 263 -14.02 -5.16 -1.18
N GLU A 264 -14.85 -6.19 -0.99
CA GLU A 264 -14.44 -7.45 -0.40
C GLU A 264 -14.29 -8.50 -1.49
N VAL A 265 -13.22 -9.30 -1.42
CA VAL A 265 -12.99 -10.45 -2.29
C VAL A 265 -12.94 -11.72 -1.44
N THR A 266 -13.83 -12.67 -1.71
CA THR A 266 -13.79 -14.02 -1.14
C THR A 266 -13.06 -14.96 -2.10
N TYR A 267 -11.99 -15.66 -1.63
CA TYR A 267 -11.14 -16.53 -2.46
C TYR A 267 -10.84 -17.89 -1.82
#